data_870e92e44cfcdaf735a2cf08fc17843e
#
_entry.id   870e92e44cfcdaf735a2cf08fc17843e
#
_cell.length_a   1.000
_cell.length_b   1.000
_cell.length_c   1.000
_cell.angle_alpha   90.00
_cell.angle_beta   90.00
_cell.angle_gamma   90.00
#
_symmetry.space_group_name_H-M   'P 1'
#
loop_
_entity.id
_entity.type
_entity.pdbx_description
1 polymer ?
#
loop_
_entity_poly.entity_id
_entity_poly.type
_entity_poly.pdbx_seq_one_letter_code
_entity_poly.pdbx_strand_id
1 'polypeptide(L)'
;VRLFGVNASSLVAQDLYYKLIRIGKSACYAQDLHIQLTYAATMGPKDVGIFVSNSGTTREVMECLHLAAARGGTTIALTRFDNSPLAQAADLCLYTSSPEISHRSGAMSSRIAQMCMVDVLFTAVARRNYRKVETALENSYKSCMTHRVEAEN
;
A
#
# COMPACT_ATOMS: atom_id res chain seq x y z
N VAL A 1 8.21 -3.91 4.71
CA VAL A 1 7.06 -3.92 3.80
C VAL A 1 7.40 -3.16 2.54
N ARG A 2 7.04 -3.67 1.36
CA ARG A 2 7.24 -2.99 0.07
C ARG A 2 5.92 -2.80 -0.63
N LEU A 3 5.73 -1.63 -1.24
CA LEU A 3 4.44 -1.19 -1.75
C LEU A 3 4.54 -0.93 -3.25
N PHE A 4 3.63 -1.55 -4.00
CA PHE A 4 3.63 -1.58 -5.46
C PHE A 4 2.31 -1.08 -6.02
N GLY A 5 2.37 -0.27 -7.04
CA GLY A 5 1.20 0.25 -7.73
C GLY A 5 1.58 1.31 -8.75
N VAL A 6 0.79 1.47 -9.79
CA VAL A 6 1.02 2.46 -10.85
C VAL A 6 -0.18 3.38 -11.01
N ASN A 7 0.03 4.58 -11.54
CA ASN A 7 -1.00 5.60 -11.75
C ASN A 7 -1.84 5.88 -10.48
N ALA A 8 -3.16 5.81 -10.55
CA ALA A 8 -4.06 6.05 -9.42
C ALA A 8 -3.82 5.08 -8.25
N SER A 9 -3.42 3.83 -8.51
CA SER A 9 -3.08 2.84 -7.48
C SER A 9 -1.77 3.17 -6.76
N SER A 10 -0.86 3.91 -7.39
CA SER A 10 0.36 4.36 -6.73
C SER A 10 0.07 5.34 -5.59
N LEU A 11 -0.98 6.15 -5.71
CA LEU A 11 -1.42 7.07 -4.65
C LEU A 11 -1.92 6.30 -3.41
N VAL A 12 -2.60 5.17 -3.62
CA VAL A 12 -3.05 4.28 -2.53
C VAL A 12 -1.85 3.61 -1.85
N ALA A 13 -0.89 3.13 -2.63
CA ALA A 13 0.35 2.57 -2.12
C ALA A 13 1.16 3.61 -1.32
N GLN A 14 1.24 4.84 -1.81
CA GLN A 14 1.91 5.96 -1.15
C GLN A 14 1.25 6.34 0.18
N ASP A 15 -0.09 6.38 0.23
CA ASP A 15 -0.83 6.66 1.46
C ASP A 15 -0.53 5.60 2.54
N LEU A 16 -0.54 4.32 2.16
CA LEU A 16 -0.15 3.25 3.08
C LEU A 16 1.32 3.36 3.52
N TYR A 17 2.22 3.74 2.62
CA TYR A 17 3.62 4.00 2.95
C TYR A 17 3.74 5.06 4.06
N TYR A 18 3.11 6.22 3.88
CA TYR A 18 3.15 7.29 4.87
C TYR A 18 2.57 6.86 6.23
N LYS A 19 1.49 6.10 6.23
CA LYS A 19 0.90 5.55 7.46
C LYS A 19 1.84 4.60 8.17
N LEU A 20 2.48 3.68 7.45
CA LEU A 20 3.39 2.68 8.02
C LEU A 20 4.65 3.30 8.63
N ILE A 21 5.29 4.26 7.95
CA ILE A 21 6.50 4.91 8.49
C ILE A 21 6.18 5.72 9.75
N ARG A 22 5.01 6.34 9.85
CA ARG A 22 4.59 7.08 11.06
C ARG A 22 4.46 6.20 12.30
N ILE A 23 4.17 4.93 12.15
CA ILE A 23 4.13 3.97 13.25
C ILE A 23 5.43 3.17 13.40
N GLY A 24 6.52 3.66 12.83
CA GLY A 24 7.85 3.06 12.94
C GLY A 24 8.00 1.72 12.21
N LYS A 25 7.18 1.44 11.20
CA LYS A 25 7.35 0.27 10.32
C LYS A 25 8.30 0.61 9.19
N SER A 26 9.29 -0.27 8.96
CA SER A 26 10.14 -0.18 7.77
C SER A 26 9.29 -0.48 6.53
N ALA A 27 9.14 0.52 5.68
CA ALA A 27 8.39 0.43 4.44
C ALA A 27 9.16 1.12 3.30
N CYS A 28 8.97 0.64 2.06
CA CYS A 28 9.52 1.22 0.84
C CYS A 28 8.40 1.42 -0.18
N TYR A 29 8.46 2.55 -0.88
CA TYR A 29 7.57 2.92 -1.96
C TYR A 29 8.34 3.72 -3.01
N ALA A 30 8.01 3.53 -4.28
CA ALA A 30 8.50 4.36 -5.39
C ALA A 30 7.43 4.47 -6.48
N GLN A 31 7.42 5.60 -7.20
CA GLN A 31 6.58 5.74 -8.40
C GLN A 31 7.22 5.11 -9.63
N ASP A 32 8.54 5.16 -9.71
CA ASP A 32 9.31 4.63 -10.83
C ASP A 32 9.23 3.10 -10.89
N LEU A 33 8.90 2.56 -12.06
CA LEU A 33 8.74 1.12 -12.27
C LEU A 33 10.07 0.36 -12.07
N HIS A 34 11.20 0.90 -12.52
CA HIS A 34 12.48 0.22 -12.38
C HIS A 34 12.88 0.10 -10.91
N ILE A 35 12.55 1.10 -10.10
CA ILE A 35 12.77 1.04 -8.65
C ILE A 35 11.81 0.01 -8.02
N GLN A 36 10.55 -0.05 -8.45
CA GLN A 36 9.62 -1.08 -7.97
C GLN A 36 10.12 -2.49 -8.33
N LEU A 37 10.58 -2.72 -9.55
CA LEU A 37 11.18 -4.00 -9.97
C LEU A 37 12.42 -4.34 -9.12
N THR A 38 13.27 -3.35 -8.82
CA THR A 38 14.42 -3.52 -7.94
C THR A 38 13.99 -3.93 -6.52
N TYR A 39 12.95 -3.28 -5.98
CA TYR A 39 12.38 -3.68 -4.70
C TYR A 39 11.85 -5.12 -4.73
N ALA A 40 11.09 -5.50 -5.76
CA ALA A 40 10.56 -6.85 -5.89
C ALA A 40 11.68 -7.90 -6.00
N ALA A 41 12.69 -7.65 -6.83
CA ALA A 41 13.82 -8.55 -7.06
C ALA A 41 14.73 -8.76 -5.83
N THR A 42 14.70 -7.83 -4.88
CA THR A 42 15.51 -7.89 -3.63
C THR A 42 14.68 -8.28 -2.40
N MET A 43 13.44 -8.75 -2.57
CA MET A 43 12.63 -9.32 -1.49
C MET A 43 13.21 -10.67 -1.01
N GLY A 44 12.85 -11.05 0.19
CA GLY A 44 13.17 -12.36 0.78
C GLY A 44 12.04 -12.85 1.68
N PRO A 45 12.18 -14.04 2.31
CA PRO A 45 11.09 -14.70 3.06
C PRO A 45 10.55 -13.92 4.27
N LYS A 46 11.25 -12.88 4.72
CA LYS A 46 10.80 -11.99 5.82
C LYS A 46 10.11 -10.72 5.30
N ASP A 47 10.10 -10.50 3.99
CA ASP A 47 9.49 -9.33 3.38
C ASP A 47 8.04 -9.57 3.02
N VAL A 48 7.26 -8.50 3.08
CA VAL A 48 5.85 -8.47 2.66
C VAL A 48 5.73 -7.43 1.55
N GLY A 49 5.21 -7.85 0.39
CA GLY A 49 4.84 -6.99 -0.72
C GLY A 49 3.33 -6.75 -0.74
N ILE A 50 2.89 -5.50 -0.86
CA ILE A 50 1.48 -5.15 -1.06
C ILE A 50 1.32 -4.58 -2.46
N PHE A 51 0.53 -5.26 -3.28
CA PHE A 51 0.36 -5.00 -4.71
C PHE A 51 -1.03 -4.42 -4.97
N VAL A 52 -1.08 -3.16 -5.37
CA VAL A 52 -2.33 -2.41 -5.53
C VAL A 52 -2.70 -2.30 -7.01
N SER A 53 -3.80 -2.93 -7.40
CA SER A 53 -4.38 -2.79 -8.74
C SER A 53 -5.88 -3.07 -8.69
N ASN A 54 -6.71 -2.08 -9.01
CA ASN A 54 -8.17 -2.26 -8.99
C ASN A 54 -8.64 -3.32 -9.99
N SER A 55 -8.13 -3.31 -11.22
CA SER A 55 -8.47 -4.30 -12.23
C SER A 55 -7.83 -5.67 -11.98
N GLY A 56 -6.72 -5.71 -11.22
CA GLY A 56 -5.93 -6.91 -11.01
C GLY A 56 -5.26 -7.47 -12.28
N THR A 57 -5.19 -6.65 -13.36
CA THR A 57 -4.62 -7.04 -14.66
C THR A 57 -3.47 -6.14 -15.09
N THR A 58 -3.03 -5.22 -14.24
CA THR A 58 -1.94 -4.28 -14.54
C THR A 58 -0.62 -5.04 -14.67
N ARG A 59 -0.02 -5.02 -15.86
CA ARG A 59 1.16 -5.81 -16.21
C ARG A 59 2.34 -5.54 -15.28
N GLU A 60 2.63 -4.28 -15.04
CA GLU A 60 3.75 -3.83 -14.20
C GLU A 60 3.62 -4.32 -12.75
N VAL A 61 2.40 -4.32 -12.22
CA VAL A 61 2.11 -4.80 -10.86
C VAL A 61 2.24 -6.32 -10.80
N MET A 62 1.77 -7.03 -11.84
CA MET A 62 1.92 -8.48 -11.96
C MET A 62 3.39 -8.91 -12.03
N GLU A 63 4.19 -8.19 -12.82
CA GLU A 63 5.62 -8.46 -12.95
C GLU A 63 6.34 -8.32 -11.60
N CYS A 64 6.07 -7.25 -10.86
CA CYS A 64 6.60 -7.06 -9.52
C CYS A 64 6.15 -8.17 -8.57
N LEU A 65 4.88 -8.61 -8.62
CA LEU A 65 4.37 -9.69 -7.78
C LEU A 65 5.10 -11.00 -8.05
N HIS A 66 5.24 -11.39 -9.33
CA HIS A 66 5.93 -12.64 -9.67
C HIS A 66 7.40 -12.63 -9.26
N LEU A 67 8.09 -11.50 -9.42
CA LEU A 67 9.47 -11.35 -8.93
C LEU A 67 9.54 -11.50 -7.40
N ALA A 68 8.66 -10.86 -6.66
CA ALA A 68 8.61 -10.93 -5.20
C ALA A 68 8.31 -12.36 -4.72
N ALA A 69 7.33 -13.03 -5.32
CA ALA A 69 6.98 -14.42 -5.02
C ALA A 69 8.14 -15.39 -5.32
N ALA A 70 8.83 -15.22 -6.45
CA ALA A 70 10.00 -16.03 -6.82
C ALA A 70 11.17 -15.88 -5.82
N ARG A 71 11.22 -14.80 -5.06
CA ARG A 71 12.19 -14.55 -3.97
C ARG A 71 11.72 -15.04 -2.61
N GLY A 72 10.52 -15.62 -2.52
CA GLY A 72 9.94 -16.13 -1.28
C GLY A 72 9.31 -15.04 -0.40
N GLY A 73 9.12 -13.82 -0.91
CA GLY A 73 8.40 -12.77 -0.19
C GLY A 73 6.91 -13.07 -0.12
N THR A 74 6.27 -12.74 1.01
CA THR A 74 4.80 -12.83 1.13
C THR A 74 4.13 -11.75 0.28
N THR A 75 3.16 -12.16 -0.54
CA THR A 75 2.46 -11.27 -1.47
C THR A 75 1.01 -11.04 -1.03
N ILE A 76 0.61 -9.76 -0.97
CA ILE A 76 -0.75 -9.35 -0.62
C ILE A 76 -1.30 -8.50 -1.77
N ALA A 77 -2.39 -8.92 -2.40
CA ALA A 77 -3.10 -8.14 -3.39
C ALA A 77 -4.13 -7.22 -2.72
N LEU A 78 -4.19 -5.95 -3.15
CA LEU A 78 -5.31 -5.04 -2.88
C LEU A 78 -6.00 -4.76 -4.22
N THR A 79 -7.14 -5.38 -4.44
CA THR A 79 -7.84 -5.40 -5.73
C THR A 79 -9.36 -5.40 -5.54
N ARG A 80 -10.12 -5.18 -6.62
CA ARG A 80 -11.58 -5.37 -6.53
C ARG A 80 -11.92 -6.85 -6.33
N PHE A 81 -13.10 -7.10 -5.78
CA PHE A 81 -13.63 -8.46 -5.65
C PHE A 81 -13.93 -9.06 -7.02
N ASP A 82 -12.95 -9.79 -7.55
CA ASP A 82 -12.99 -10.43 -8.85
C ASP A 82 -11.94 -11.56 -8.88
N ASN A 83 -12.14 -12.52 -9.78
CA ASN A 83 -11.18 -13.60 -10.05
C ASN A 83 -10.07 -13.11 -11.01
N SER A 84 -9.42 -12.01 -10.66
CA SER A 84 -8.37 -11.40 -11.49
C SER A 84 -7.03 -12.15 -11.39
N PRO A 85 -6.14 -12.02 -12.39
CA PRO A 85 -4.79 -12.59 -12.33
C PRO A 85 -4.02 -12.24 -11.05
N LEU A 86 -4.14 -10.98 -10.59
CA LEU A 86 -3.49 -10.54 -9.36
C LEU A 86 -4.02 -11.27 -8.12
N ALA A 87 -5.36 -11.44 -8.06
CA ALA A 87 -5.98 -12.16 -6.94
C ALA A 87 -5.61 -13.64 -6.92
N GLN A 88 -5.46 -14.26 -8.09
CA GLN A 88 -5.07 -15.68 -8.19
C GLN A 88 -3.59 -15.92 -7.85
N ALA A 89 -2.72 -14.95 -8.11
CA ALA A 89 -1.29 -15.11 -7.97
C ALA A 89 -0.76 -14.70 -6.58
N ALA A 90 -1.52 -13.93 -5.79
CA ALA A 90 -1.11 -13.46 -4.48
C ALA A 90 -1.40 -14.50 -3.38
N ASP A 91 -0.56 -14.54 -2.33
CA ASP A 91 -0.78 -15.39 -1.16
C ASP A 91 -2.02 -14.98 -0.35
N LEU A 92 -2.30 -13.67 -0.31
CA LEU A 92 -3.45 -13.09 0.40
C LEU A 92 -4.10 -12.01 -0.45
N CYS A 93 -5.43 -11.86 -0.31
CA CYS A 93 -6.19 -10.82 -1.01
C CYS A 93 -6.98 -9.95 -0.04
N LEU A 94 -6.87 -8.64 -0.23
CA LEU A 94 -7.74 -7.63 0.35
C LEU A 94 -8.65 -7.13 -0.76
N TYR A 95 -9.94 -7.42 -0.63
CA TYR A 95 -10.91 -7.09 -1.66
C TYR A 95 -11.63 -5.79 -1.37
N THR A 96 -11.82 -4.99 -2.41
CA THR A 96 -12.71 -3.82 -2.39
C THR A 96 -13.86 -4.02 -3.35
N SER A 97 -15.00 -3.41 -3.04
CA SER A 97 -16.15 -3.35 -3.94
C SER A 97 -16.47 -1.90 -4.21
N SER A 98 -16.47 -1.52 -5.48
CA SER A 98 -16.90 -0.20 -5.91
C SER A 98 -17.56 -0.31 -7.28
N PRO A 99 -18.73 0.27 -7.47
CA PRO A 99 -19.36 0.32 -8.79
C PRO A 99 -18.58 1.29 -9.67
N GLU A 100 -17.74 0.77 -10.58
CA GLU A 100 -17.16 1.58 -11.65
C GLU A 100 -17.94 1.36 -12.94
N ILE A 101 -18.58 2.44 -13.42
CA ILE A 101 -19.21 2.47 -14.73
C ILE A 101 -18.12 2.43 -15.82
N SER A 102 -18.38 1.77 -16.95
CA SER A 102 -17.44 1.42 -18.00
C SER A 102 -16.65 2.57 -18.64
N HIS A 103 -17.05 3.82 -18.47
CA HIS A 103 -16.29 5.00 -18.87
C HIS A 103 -15.67 5.62 -17.61
N ARG A 104 -14.40 5.28 -17.37
CA ARG A 104 -13.66 5.70 -16.18
C ARG A 104 -13.58 7.21 -16.04
N SER A 105 -14.27 7.76 -15.07
CA SER A 105 -14.02 9.10 -14.55
C SER A 105 -12.84 9.11 -13.55
N GLY A 106 -11.64 8.69 -14.00
CA GLY A 106 -10.40 8.84 -13.25
C GLY A 106 -10.23 7.96 -12.01
N ALA A 107 -10.81 6.74 -11.96
CA ALA A 107 -10.68 5.80 -10.84
C ALA A 107 -11.10 6.41 -9.47
N MET A 108 -12.16 7.20 -9.42
CA MET A 108 -12.56 7.93 -8.21
C MET A 108 -13.09 6.98 -7.12
N SER A 109 -14.13 6.20 -7.43
CA SER A 109 -14.78 5.32 -6.44
C SER A 109 -13.88 4.18 -6.00
N SER A 110 -13.17 3.55 -6.94
CA SER A 110 -12.23 2.47 -6.63
C SER A 110 -11.07 2.93 -5.76
N ARG A 111 -10.52 4.13 -6.02
CA ARG A 111 -9.45 4.69 -5.19
C ARG A 111 -9.94 4.99 -3.77
N ILE A 112 -11.13 5.56 -3.61
CA ILE A 112 -11.71 5.80 -2.28
C ILE A 112 -11.90 4.48 -1.53
N ALA A 113 -12.47 3.46 -2.17
CA ALA A 113 -12.65 2.15 -1.56
C ALA A 113 -11.32 1.52 -1.14
N GLN A 114 -10.28 1.63 -1.98
CA GLN A 114 -8.94 1.13 -1.65
C GLN A 114 -8.29 1.93 -0.52
N MET A 115 -8.46 3.24 -0.45
CA MET A 115 -8.00 4.07 0.67
C MET A 115 -8.70 3.68 1.98
N CYS A 116 -10.00 3.44 1.97
CA CYS A 116 -10.71 2.91 3.13
C CYS A 116 -10.14 1.56 3.59
N MET A 117 -9.83 0.65 2.66
CA MET A 117 -9.20 -0.63 2.99
C MET A 117 -7.79 -0.43 3.59
N VAL A 118 -7.03 0.53 3.08
CA VAL A 118 -5.72 0.92 3.65
C VAL A 118 -5.88 1.40 5.09
N ASP A 119 -6.91 2.19 5.40
CA ASP A 119 -7.19 2.64 6.78
C ASP A 119 -7.55 1.48 7.72
N VAL A 120 -8.34 0.52 7.23
CA VAL A 120 -8.66 -0.71 7.97
C VAL A 120 -7.40 -1.52 8.25
N LEU A 121 -6.57 -1.75 7.24
CA LEU A 121 -5.31 -2.48 7.36
C LEU A 121 -4.35 -1.78 8.34
N PHE A 122 -4.17 -0.47 8.20
CA PHE A 122 -3.35 0.34 9.08
C PHE A 122 -3.81 0.23 10.53
N THR A 123 -5.10 0.39 10.77
CA THR A 123 -5.70 0.30 12.12
C THR A 123 -5.48 -1.09 12.72
N ALA A 124 -5.65 -2.15 11.94
CA ALA A 124 -5.41 -3.53 12.39
C ALA A 124 -3.94 -3.76 12.77
N VAL A 125 -3.00 -3.24 11.96
CA VAL A 125 -1.55 -3.31 12.25
C VAL A 125 -1.18 -2.50 13.50
N ALA A 126 -1.73 -1.30 13.63
CA ALA A 126 -1.46 -0.41 14.77
C ALA A 126 -1.94 -1.02 16.11
N ARG A 127 -3.11 -1.65 16.12
CA ARG A 127 -3.67 -2.29 17.32
C ARG A 127 -2.82 -3.45 17.86
N ARG A 128 -2.10 -4.16 17.00
CA ARG A 128 -1.27 -5.32 17.42
C ARG A 128 -0.13 -4.96 18.38
N ASN A 129 0.33 -3.71 18.36
CA ASN A 129 1.39 -3.24 19.26
C ASN A 129 1.15 -1.78 19.65
N TYR A 130 -0.01 -1.54 20.27
CA TYR A 130 -0.54 -0.21 20.54
C TYR A 130 0.47 0.72 21.23
N ARG A 131 1.11 0.28 22.32
CA ARG A 131 2.07 1.10 23.08
C ARG A 131 3.25 1.59 22.23
N LYS A 132 3.82 0.70 21.42
CA LYS A 132 4.93 1.06 20.54
C LYS A 132 4.51 2.02 19.43
N VAL A 133 3.31 1.82 18.89
CA VAL A 133 2.71 2.67 17.88
C VAL A 133 2.38 4.06 18.43
N GLU A 134 1.81 4.15 19.63
CA GLU A 134 1.52 5.40 20.32
C GLU A 134 2.78 6.24 20.49
N THR A 135 3.86 5.67 21.01
CA THR A 135 5.17 6.35 21.11
C THR A 135 5.70 6.83 19.76
N ALA A 136 5.58 6.01 18.71
CA ALA A 136 6.04 6.40 17.38
C ALA A 136 5.22 7.56 16.79
N LEU A 137 3.89 7.54 16.99
CA LEU A 137 2.99 8.61 16.56
C LEU A 137 3.27 9.91 17.31
N GLU A 138 3.48 9.86 18.62
CA GLU A 138 3.84 11.03 19.42
C GLU A 138 5.16 11.65 18.96
N ASN A 139 6.19 10.83 18.73
CA ASN A 139 7.49 11.30 18.26
C ASN A 139 7.37 11.94 16.87
N SER A 140 6.64 11.31 15.96
CA SER A 140 6.36 11.85 14.63
C SER A 140 5.60 13.18 14.72
N TYR A 141 4.59 13.28 15.58
CA TYR A 141 3.82 14.50 15.79
C TYR A 141 4.70 15.64 16.32
N LYS A 142 5.46 15.39 17.40
CA LYS A 142 6.36 16.38 18.02
C LYS A 142 7.37 16.94 17.00
N SER A 143 7.95 16.07 16.15
CA SER A 143 8.90 16.50 15.12
C SER A 143 8.28 17.44 14.07
N CYS A 144 6.98 17.28 13.77
CA CYS A 144 6.29 18.13 12.80
C CYS A 144 5.77 19.44 13.42
N MET A 145 5.59 19.50 14.75
CA MET A 145 5.05 20.71 15.42
C MET A 145 6.00 21.91 15.32
N THR A 146 7.30 21.69 15.28
CA THR A 146 8.32 22.76 15.14
C THR A 146 8.24 23.52 13.81
N HIS A 147 7.50 22.99 12.83
CA HIS A 147 7.29 23.60 11.52
C HIS A 147 5.93 24.31 11.39
N ARG A 148 5.17 24.45 12.49
CA ARG A 148 3.94 25.24 12.48
C ARG A 148 4.26 26.70 12.83
N VAL A 149 3.77 27.62 12.00
CA VAL A 149 3.77 29.04 12.33
C VAL A 149 2.71 29.26 13.41
N GLU A 150 3.08 29.92 14.52
CA GLU A 150 2.11 30.34 15.52
C GLU A 150 1.15 31.35 14.87
N ALA A 151 -0.15 31.13 15.02
CA ALA A 151 -1.12 32.10 14.60
C ALA A 151 -0.97 33.35 15.52
N GLU A 152 -0.61 34.49 14.97
CA GLU A 152 -0.70 35.78 15.69
C GLU A 152 -2.16 35.99 16.10
N ASN A 153 -2.42 36.06 17.40
CA ASN A 153 -3.72 36.44 17.98
C ASN A 153 -3.94 37.94 17.87
#